data_bc011c18e9fcb839d5d409ad34810cda
#
_entry.id   bc011c18e9fcb839d5d409ad34810cda
#
_cell.length_a   1.000
_cell.length_b   1.000
_cell.length_c   1.000
_cell.angle_alpha   90.00
_cell.angle_beta   90.00
_cell.angle_gamma   90.00
#
_symmetry.space_group_name_H-M   'P 1'
#
loop_
_entity.id
_entity.type
_entity.pdbx_description
1 polymer ?
#
loop_
_entity_poly.entity_id
_entity_poly.type
_entity_poly.pdbx_seq_one_letter_code
_entity_poly.pdbx_strand_id
1 'polypeptide(L)'
;MKNILGYYYGLHPEEVSYKDNKYFFEYRDRKYVFEPFERPLGDIECLYKINKQMIERNILVHEIIPNNENNVITYVNNVGYILMEIYINKDARINLPEVCYINNNSIGVECNKALNRYNWVNLWEIKNDFLEAQINEIGKKYPNLCNYANYYIGLSENAILYVKEASKLDDVALVSICHKRIDSKDNLFELYNPLRYIYDYRVRDISEYIKSAFFNDKDVYGIVKEYFLNNYISYKEALLFYGRLLYPSYFFDLYDNIVKNELNENLIDGLVSKSEAYENFLTNIHLYLSKLYNRYIPSIDWLIKRSYI
;
A
#
# COMPACT_ATOMS: atom_id res chain seq x y z
N MET A 1 -1.72 -13.09 -28.97
CA MET A 1 -2.45 -12.03 -28.23
C MET A 1 -3.45 -11.28 -29.11
N LYS A 2 -3.08 -10.73 -30.27
CA LYS A 2 -4.01 -9.99 -31.18
C LYS A 2 -5.33 -10.72 -31.47
N ASN A 3 -5.28 -12.04 -31.79
CA ASN A 3 -6.48 -12.83 -32.04
C ASN A 3 -7.41 -12.92 -30.83
N ILE A 4 -6.85 -12.97 -29.62
CA ILE A 4 -7.60 -13.01 -28.36
C ILE A 4 -8.32 -11.69 -28.12
N LEU A 5 -7.61 -10.56 -28.29
CA LEU A 5 -8.18 -9.22 -28.18
C LEU A 5 -9.29 -8.99 -29.21
N GLY A 6 -9.10 -9.45 -30.46
CA GLY A 6 -10.13 -9.40 -31.51
C GLY A 6 -11.37 -10.22 -31.15
N TYR A 7 -11.18 -11.45 -30.70
CA TYR A 7 -12.29 -12.37 -30.39
C TYR A 7 -13.11 -11.92 -29.17
N TYR A 8 -12.43 -11.63 -28.05
CA TYR A 8 -13.11 -11.33 -26.78
C TYR A 8 -13.55 -9.88 -26.63
N TYR A 9 -12.92 -8.93 -27.33
CA TYR A 9 -13.16 -7.50 -27.10
C TYR A 9 -13.45 -6.72 -28.39
N GLY A 10 -13.34 -7.35 -29.57
CA GLY A 10 -13.48 -6.66 -30.85
C GLY A 10 -12.36 -5.63 -31.13
N LEU A 11 -11.23 -5.75 -30.43
CA LEU A 11 -10.08 -4.84 -30.55
C LEU A 11 -9.03 -5.47 -31.48
N HIS A 12 -8.65 -4.76 -32.55
CA HIS A 12 -7.71 -5.22 -33.56
C HIS A 12 -6.49 -4.29 -33.65
N PRO A 13 -5.63 -4.27 -32.61
CA PRO A 13 -4.45 -3.41 -32.57
C PRO A 13 -3.42 -3.82 -33.62
N GLU A 14 -2.74 -2.83 -34.22
CA GLU A 14 -1.66 -3.07 -35.16
C GLU A 14 -0.43 -3.67 -34.47
N GLU A 15 -0.12 -3.19 -33.26
CA GLU A 15 1.00 -3.66 -32.43
C GLU A 15 0.56 -3.98 -31.00
N VAL A 16 1.20 -4.97 -30.41
CA VAL A 16 1.04 -5.34 -28.99
C VAL A 16 2.42 -5.55 -28.41
N SER A 17 2.81 -4.72 -27.45
CA SER A 17 4.06 -4.85 -26.70
C SER A 17 3.84 -5.66 -25.42
N TYR A 18 4.87 -6.43 -25.02
CA TYR A 18 4.86 -7.21 -23.78
C TYR A 18 5.96 -6.68 -22.85
N LYS A 19 5.57 -6.23 -21.67
CA LYS A 19 6.48 -5.69 -20.67
C LYS A 19 5.95 -5.96 -19.27
N ASP A 20 6.82 -6.34 -18.32
CA ASP A 20 6.48 -6.53 -16.91
C ASP A 20 5.24 -7.45 -16.70
N ASN A 21 5.20 -8.57 -17.44
CA ASN A 21 4.12 -9.55 -17.47
C ASN A 21 2.75 -8.99 -17.94
N LYS A 22 2.72 -7.85 -18.63
CA LYS A 22 1.54 -7.16 -19.14
C LYS A 22 1.65 -6.93 -20.64
N TYR A 23 0.50 -6.92 -21.32
CA TYR A 23 0.42 -6.59 -22.74
C TYR A 23 -0.15 -5.18 -22.89
N PHE A 24 0.60 -4.29 -23.56
CA PHE A 24 0.21 -2.91 -23.85
C PHE A 24 -0.04 -2.74 -25.35
N PHE A 25 -1.09 -2.00 -25.69
CA PHE A 25 -1.41 -1.68 -27.08
C PHE A 25 -2.23 -0.41 -27.19
N GLU A 26 -2.29 0.14 -28.40
CA GLU A 26 -3.16 1.25 -28.76
C GLU A 26 -4.17 0.78 -29.79
N TYR A 27 -5.38 1.29 -29.68
CA TYR A 27 -6.45 1.06 -30.65
C TYR A 27 -7.40 2.27 -30.69
N ARG A 28 -7.56 2.91 -31.89
CA ARG A 28 -8.39 4.11 -32.09
C ARG A 28 -8.07 5.23 -31.10
N ASP A 29 -6.80 5.60 -31.01
CA ASP A 29 -6.28 6.67 -30.13
C ASP A 29 -6.45 6.44 -28.63
N ARG A 30 -6.83 5.23 -28.22
CA ARG A 30 -6.93 4.82 -26.80
C ARG A 30 -5.84 3.83 -26.45
N LYS A 31 -5.36 3.92 -25.21
CA LYS A 31 -4.32 3.05 -24.68
C LYS A 31 -4.92 1.99 -23.78
N TYR A 32 -4.44 0.78 -23.92
CA TYR A 32 -4.94 -0.36 -23.18
C TYR A 32 -3.81 -1.17 -22.55
N VAL A 33 -4.14 -1.84 -21.45
CA VAL A 33 -3.32 -2.89 -20.84
C VAL A 33 -4.17 -4.14 -20.65
N PHE A 34 -3.60 -5.29 -20.99
CA PHE A 34 -4.16 -6.60 -20.69
C PHE A 34 -3.24 -7.27 -19.68
N GLU A 35 -3.65 -7.27 -18.42
CA GLU A 35 -2.84 -7.61 -17.25
C GLU A 35 -3.32 -8.91 -16.61
N PRO A 36 -2.43 -9.85 -16.17
CA PRO A 36 -2.83 -11.05 -15.45
C PRO A 36 -3.43 -10.69 -14.09
N PHE A 37 -4.50 -11.41 -13.72
CA PHE A 37 -5.18 -11.24 -12.43
C PHE A 37 -4.60 -12.21 -11.40
N GLU A 38 -3.76 -11.68 -10.52
CA GLU A 38 -3.00 -12.44 -9.51
C GLU A 38 -3.62 -12.38 -8.10
N ARG A 39 -4.93 -12.11 -8.01
CA ARG A 39 -5.66 -12.01 -6.75
C ARG A 39 -6.69 -13.15 -6.64
N PRO A 40 -7.22 -13.42 -5.41
CA PRO A 40 -8.35 -14.33 -5.26
C PRO A 40 -9.51 -13.93 -6.18
N LEU A 41 -10.11 -14.91 -6.87
CA LEU A 41 -11.21 -14.65 -7.81
C LEU A 41 -12.41 -13.92 -7.15
N GLY A 42 -12.62 -14.14 -5.84
CA GLY A 42 -13.65 -13.43 -5.08
C GLY A 42 -13.45 -11.93 -4.96
N ASP A 43 -12.24 -11.40 -5.23
CA ASP A 43 -11.97 -9.96 -5.19
C ASP A 43 -12.49 -9.23 -6.44
N ILE A 44 -12.61 -9.92 -7.60
CA ILE A 44 -12.83 -9.28 -8.88
C ILE A 44 -14.15 -8.51 -8.97
N GLU A 45 -15.21 -9.08 -8.46
CA GLU A 45 -16.53 -8.45 -8.51
C GLU A 45 -16.53 -7.13 -7.69
N CYS A 46 -15.85 -7.14 -6.54
CA CYS A 46 -15.72 -5.96 -5.70
C CYS A 46 -14.86 -4.90 -6.36
N LEU A 47 -13.71 -5.28 -6.95
CA LEU A 47 -12.83 -4.36 -7.67
C LEU A 47 -13.55 -3.72 -8.87
N TYR A 48 -14.32 -4.49 -9.62
CA TYR A 48 -15.11 -3.96 -10.73
C TYR A 48 -16.18 -2.97 -10.27
N LYS A 49 -16.90 -3.28 -9.18
CA LYS A 49 -17.90 -2.36 -8.59
C LYS A 49 -17.26 -1.06 -8.11
N ILE A 50 -16.11 -1.15 -7.43
CA ILE A 50 -15.33 0.03 -7.00
C ILE A 50 -14.92 0.86 -8.22
N ASN A 51 -14.37 0.22 -9.24
CA ASN A 51 -13.93 0.90 -10.46
C ASN A 51 -15.07 1.67 -11.11
N LYS A 52 -16.25 1.06 -11.25
CA LYS A 52 -17.46 1.73 -11.77
C LYS A 52 -17.86 2.94 -10.93
N GLN A 53 -17.93 2.80 -9.59
CA GLN A 53 -18.27 3.91 -8.70
C GLN A 53 -17.28 5.07 -8.80
N MET A 54 -15.96 4.77 -8.93
CA MET A 54 -14.95 5.80 -9.08
C MET A 54 -15.12 6.57 -10.40
N ILE A 55 -15.39 5.87 -11.50
CA ILE A 55 -15.65 6.49 -12.81
C ILE A 55 -16.92 7.32 -12.78
N GLU A 56 -18.01 6.83 -12.19
CA GLU A 56 -19.28 7.57 -12.04
C GLU A 56 -19.13 8.85 -11.21
N ARG A 57 -18.17 8.86 -10.27
CA ARG A 57 -17.80 10.06 -9.48
C ARG A 57 -16.78 10.96 -10.18
N ASN A 58 -16.43 10.68 -11.43
CA ASN A 58 -15.38 11.37 -12.19
C ASN A 58 -14.00 11.32 -11.52
N ILE A 59 -13.71 10.26 -10.78
CA ILE A 59 -12.37 10.01 -10.22
C ILE A 59 -11.55 9.36 -11.32
N LEU A 60 -10.41 9.95 -11.62
CA LEU A 60 -9.51 9.44 -12.64
C LEU A 60 -8.88 8.12 -12.20
N VAL A 61 -9.21 7.03 -12.91
CA VAL A 61 -8.66 5.67 -12.70
C VAL A 61 -8.65 4.94 -14.03
N HIS A 62 -7.86 3.88 -14.16
CA HIS A 62 -7.97 3.00 -15.34
C HIS A 62 -9.32 2.30 -15.33
N GLU A 63 -9.95 2.20 -16.49
CA GLU A 63 -11.27 1.61 -16.62
C GLU A 63 -11.17 0.11 -16.96
N ILE A 64 -11.79 -0.73 -16.13
CA ILE A 64 -11.91 -2.17 -16.40
C ILE A 64 -12.95 -2.39 -17.49
N ILE A 65 -12.55 -3.04 -18.58
CA ILE A 65 -13.39 -3.34 -19.73
C ILE A 65 -13.79 -4.82 -19.71
N PRO A 66 -15.07 -5.16 -19.51
CA PRO A 66 -15.55 -6.53 -19.66
C PRO A 66 -15.44 -7.02 -21.12
N ASN A 67 -15.30 -8.31 -21.29
CA ASN A 67 -15.31 -8.93 -22.62
C ASN A 67 -16.73 -8.97 -23.25
N ASN A 68 -16.84 -9.43 -24.50
CA ASN A 68 -18.09 -9.52 -25.25
C ASN A 68 -19.15 -10.45 -24.59
N GLU A 69 -18.76 -11.29 -23.64
CA GLU A 69 -19.64 -12.15 -22.84
C GLU A 69 -20.01 -11.50 -21.50
N ASN A 70 -19.67 -10.22 -21.29
CA ASN A 70 -19.79 -9.48 -20.03
C ASN A 70 -18.95 -10.05 -18.84
N ASN A 71 -17.96 -10.87 -19.12
CA ASN A 71 -17.03 -11.34 -18.10
C ASN A 71 -15.88 -10.33 -17.90
N VAL A 72 -15.55 -10.03 -16.65
CA VAL A 72 -14.43 -9.13 -16.29
C VAL A 72 -13.08 -9.82 -16.50
N ILE A 73 -13.03 -11.15 -16.32
CA ILE A 73 -11.82 -11.96 -16.54
C ILE A 73 -11.95 -12.71 -17.86
N THR A 74 -10.87 -12.66 -18.64
CA THR A 74 -10.70 -13.50 -19.85
C THR A 74 -9.57 -14.50 -19.62
N TYR A 75 -9.84 -15.78 -19.79
CA TYR A 75 -8.83 -16.83 -19.61
C TYR A 75 -8.05 -17.09 -20.90
N VAL A 76 -6.71 -17.05 -20.78
CA VAL A 76 -5.76 -17.38 -21.82
C VAL A 76 -4.79 -18.42 -21.28
N ASN A 77 -4.79 -19.63 -21.82
CA ASN A 77 -3.93 -20.72 -21.35
C ASN A 77 -4.03 -20.95 -19.82
N ASN A 78 -5.22 -20.96 -19.28
CA ASN A 78 -5.55 -21.11 -17.85
C ASN A 78 -5.08 -19.94 -16.95
N VAL A 79 -4.60 -18.84 -17.51
CA VAL A 79 -4.30 -17.61 -16.77
C VAL A 79 -5.43 -16.61 -17.01
N GLY A 80 -5.99 -16.07 -15.93
CA GLY A 80 -7.01 -15.02 -16.00
C GLY A 80 -6.36 -13.66 -16.26
N TYR A 81 -6.88 -12.93 -17.23
CA TYR A 81 -6.45 -11.56 -17.57
C TYR A 81 -7.60 -10.59 -17.49
N ILE A 82 -7.29 -9.33 -17.20
CA ILE A 82 -8.24 -8.22 -17.20
C ILE A 82 -7.76 -7.17 -18.21
N LEU A 83 -8.70 -6.70 -19.03
CA LEU A 83 -8.47 -5.58 -19.92
C LEU A 83 -8.80 -4.27 -19.21
N MET A 84 -7.90 -3.29 -19.30
CA MET A 84 -8.16 -1.92 -18.83
C MET A 84 -7.81 -0.90 -19.88
N GLU A 85 -8.62 0.16 -19.98
CA GLU A 85 -8.29 1.37 -20.71
C GLU A 85 -7.46 2.29 -19.79
N ILE A 86 -6.37 2.85 -20.32
CA ILE A 86 -5.39 3.64 -19.54
C ILE A 86 -5.55 5.12 -19.87
N TYR A 87 -5.81 5.94 -18.85
CA TYR A 87 -5.97 7.40 -19.01
C TYR A 87 -4.74 8.22 -18.62
N ILE A 88 -3.72 7.59 -18.01
CA ILE A 88 -2.60 8.29 -17.36
C ILE A 88 -1.27 7.90 -17.99
N ASN A 89 -0.37 8.90 -18.11
CA ASN A 89 0.99 8.66 -18.54
C ASN A 89 1.72 7.76 -17.54
N LYS A 90 2.16 6.58 -18.00
CA LYS A 90 2.82 5.57 -17.19
C LYS A 90 4.21 5.96 -16.68
N ASP A 91 4.83 7.00 -17.24
CA ASP A 91 6.20 7.39 -16.90
C ASP A 91 6.31 8.39 -15.74
N ALA A 92 5.20 9.04 -15.37
CA ALA A 92 5.17 9.95 -14.23
C ALA A 92 5.23 9.20 -12.89
N ARG A 93 6.07 9.69 -11.97
CA ARG A 93 6.23 9.10 -10.63
C ARG A 93 5.11 9.50 -9.68
N ILE A 94 4.79 8.60 -8.75
CA ILE A 94 3.87 8.88 -7.64
C ILE A 94 4.40 10.06 -6.83
N ASN A 95 3.49 10.94 -6.42
CA ASN A 95 3.74 12.07 -5.54
C ASN A 95 2.61 12.21 -4.51
N LEU A 96 2.83 13.02 -3.48
CA LEU A 96 1.88 13.21 -2.40
C LEU A 96 0.49 13.69 -2.88
N PRO A 97 0.37 14.73 -3.73
CA PRO A 97 -0.92 15.19 -4.22
C PRO A 97 -1.76 14.10 -4.89
N GLU A 98 -1.13 13.22 -5.69
CA GLU A 98 -1.84 12.13 -6.38
C GLU A 98 -2.33 11.05 -5.40
N VAL A 99 -1.53 10.71 -4.39
CA VAL A 99 -1.97 9.78 -3.33
C VAL A 99 -3.14 10.37 -2.55
N CYS A 100 -3.06 11.65 -2.17
CA CYS A 100 -4.14 12.36 -1.50
C CYS A 100 -5.40 12.45 -2.38
N TYR A 101 -5.23 12.65 -3.70
CA TYR A 101 -6.35 12.71 -4.64
C TYR A 101 -7.18 11.42 -4.60
N ILE A 102 -6.55 10.26 -4.75
CA ILE A 102 -7.26 8.96 -4.69
C ILE A 102 -7.92 8.77 -3.33
N ASN A 103 -7.18 8.93 -2.23
CA ASN A 103 -7.70 8.67 -0.89
C ASN A 103 -8.89 9.60 -0.54
N ASN A 104 -8.79 10.90 -0.82
CA ASN A 104 -9.82 11.85 -0.42
C ASN A 104 -11.08 11.75 -1.30
N ASN A 105 -10.93 11.56 -2.60
CA ASN A 105 -12.08 11.50 -3.52
C ASN A 105 -12.82 10.15 -3.45
N SER A 106 -12.17 9.09 -3.00
CA SER A 106 -12.79 7.77 -2.84
C SER A 106 -13.47 7.54 -1.48
N ILE A 107 -13.49 8.54 -0.60
CA ILE A 107 -14.28 8.46 0.65
C ILE A 107 -15.75 8.21 0.30
N GLY A 108 -16.36 7.21 0.99
CA GLY A 108 -17.75 6.82 0.75
C GLY A 108 -17.98 6.00 -0.53
N VAL A 109 -16.94 5.49 -1.18
CA VAL A 109 -17.06 4.41 -2.16
C VAL A 109 -17.45 3.15 -1.41
N GLU A 110 -18.49 2.45 -1.88
CA GLU A 110 -18.97 1.24 -1.24
C GLU A 110 -18.07 0.04 -1.57
N CYS A 111 -17.71 -0.71 -0.54
CA CYS A 111 -16.90 -1.90 -0.67
C CYS A 111 -17.46 -3.04 0.17
N ASN A 112 -17.37 -4.26 -0.34
CA ASN A 112 -17.68 -5.44 0.46
C ASN A 112 -16.51 -5.82 1.38
N LYS A 113 -16.75 -6.81 2.26
CA LYS A 113 -15.75 -7.25 3.25
C LYS A 113 -14.48 -7.86 2.63
N ALA A 114 -14.50 -8.31 1.38
CA ALA A 114 -13.38 -9.01 0.76
C ALA A 114 -12.11 -8.15 0.67
N LEU A 115 -12.28 -6.84 0.41
CA LEU A 115 -11.15 -5.90 0.27
C LEU A 115 -10.82 -5.13 1.55
N ASN A 116 -11.58 -5.31 2.63
CA ASN A 116 -11.36 -4.58 3.89
C ASN A 116 -10.03 -4.97 4.53
N ARG A 117 -9.25 -3.96 4.91
CA ARG A 117 -7.94 -4.11 5.58
C ARG A 117 -7.78 -3.23 6.82
N TYR A 118 -8.80 -2.47 7.22
CA TYR A 118 -8.72 -1.55 8.37
C TYR A 118 -8.78 -2.23 9.76
N ASN A 119 -8.87 -3.55 9.84
CA ASN A 119 -8.71 -4.28 11.11
C ASN A 119 -7.21 -4.54 11.39
N TRP A 120 -6.42 -3.48 11.54
CA TRP A 120 -4.96 -3.58 11.67
C TRP A 120 -4.50 -4.37 12.89
N VAL A 121 -5.17 -4.19 14.03
CA VAL A 121 -4.82 -4.92 15.27
C VAL A 121 -4.75 -6.42 15.00
N ASN A 122 -5.86 -7.00 14.56
CA ASN A 122 -5.95 -8.44 14.32
C ASN A 122 -4.98 -8.91 13.20
N LEU A 123 -4.85 -8.13 12.12
CA LEU A 123 -3.97 -8.47 11.01
C LEU A 123 -2.49 -8.45 11.42
N TRP A 124 -2.10 -7.52 12.28
CA TRP A 124 -0.71 -7.38 12.74
C TRP A 124 -0.38 -8.38 13.85
N GLU A 125 -1.29 -8.67 14.76
CA GLU A 125 -1.14 -9.73 15.77
C GLU A 125 -0.91 -11.09 15.08
N ILE A 126 -1.77 -11.48 14.12
CA ILE A 126 -1.60 -12.71 13.34
C ILE A 126 -0.23 -12.73 12.61
N LYS A 127 0.21 -11.59 12.06
CA LYS A 127 1.49 -11.53 11.35
C LYS A 127 2.68 -11.67 12.31
N ASN A 128 2.61 -11.08 13.51
CA ASN A 128 3.62 -11.24 14.55
C ASN A 128 3.71 -12.70 15.02
N ASP A 129 2.56 -13.30 15.38
CA ASP A 129 2.50 -14.71 15.83
C ASP A 129 3.10 -15.66 14.78
N PHE A 130 2.77 -15.41 13.50
CA PHE A 130 3.31 -16.20 12.39
C PHE A 130 4.84 -16.04 12.27
N LEU A 131 5.35 -14.80 12.38
CA LEU A 131 6.79 -14.54 12.32
C LEU A 131 7.53 -15.20 13.50
N GLU A 132 7.02 -15.06 14.72
CA GLU A 132 7.62 -15.68 15.91
C GLU A 132 7.69 -17.20 15.80
N ALA A 133 6.62 -17.83 15.29
CA ALA A 133 6.63 -19.28 15.03
C ALA A 133 7.70 -19.65 13.98
N GLN A 134 7.76 -18.90 12.88
CA GLN A 134 8.73 -19.19 11.80
C GLN A 134 10.18 -18.97 12.20
N ILE A 135 10.51 -17.95 13.02
CA ILE A 135 11.89 -17.68 13.46
C ILE A 135 12.51 -18.89 14.11
N ASN A 136 11.76 -19.63 14.92
CA ASN A 136 12.24 -20.85 15.56
C ASN A 136 12.58 -21.97 14.57
N GLU A 137 11.89 -22.02 13.44
CA GLU A 137 12.10 -23.04 12.41
C GLU A 137 13.26 -22.70 11.47
N ILE A 138 13.34 -21.43 11.05
CA ILE A 138 14.28 -21.00 10.00
C ILE A 138 15.59 -20.39 10.54
N GLY A 139 15.72 -20.19 11.85
CA GLY A 139 16.86 -19.49 12.47
C GLY A 139 18.22 -20.09 12.14
N LYS A 140 18.28 -21.41 11.87
CA LYS A 140 19.52 -22.07 11.44
C LYS A 140 19.92 -21.70 9.99
N LYS A 141 18.92 -21.43 9.12
CA LYS A 141 19.15 -21.07 7.71
C LYS A 141 19.41 -19.57 7.54
N TYR A 142 18.80 -18.74 8.39
CA TYR A 142 18.83 -17.26 8.29
C TYR A 142 19.14 -16.62 9.66
N PRO A 143 20.34 -16.82 10.24
CA PRO A 143 20.67 -16.33 11.58
C PRO A 143 20.66 -14.81 11.70
N ASN A 144 21.15 -14.07 10.69
CA ASN A 144 21.13 -12.61 10.72
C ASN A 144 19.70 -12.04 10.68
N LEU A 145 18.85 -12.59 9.83
CA LEU A 145 17.45 -12.19 9.75
C LEU A 145 16.75 -12.38 11.09
N CYS A 146 17.00 -13.50 11.76
CA CYS A 146 16.40 -13.82 13.06
C CYS A 146 16.94 -12.93 14.19
N ASN A 147 18.21 -12.52 14.16
CA ASN A 147 18.78 -11.61 15.15
C ASN A 147 18.06 -10.26 15.23
N TYR A 148 17.57 -9.75 14.09
CA TYR A 148 16.86 -8.48 14.02
C TYR A 148 15.34 -8.60 14.20
N ALA A 149 14.78 -9.80 14.07
CA ALA A 149 13.33 -10.01 14.08
C ALA A 149 12.67 -9.49 15.37
N ASN A 150 13.27 -9.74 16.54
CA ASN A 150 12.74 -9.29 17.84
C ASN A 150 12.59 -7.76 17.92
N TYR A 151 13.52 -7.01 17.34
CA TYR A 151 13.43 -5.56 17.26
C TYR A 151 12.20 -5.10 16.46
N TYR A 152 11.98 -5.70 15.29
CA TYR A 152 10.85 -5.34 14.43
C TYR A 152 9.51 -5.86 14.96
N ILE A 153 9.49 -7.00 15.67
CA ILE A 153 8.31 -7.46 16.40
C ILE A 153 7.95 -6.43 17.48
N GLY A 154 8.92 -5.96 18.27
CA GLY A 154 8.70 -4.94 19.29
C GLY A 154 8.19 -3.61 18.70
N LEU A 155 8.66 -3.17 17.51
CA LEU A 155 8.08 -2.02 16.79
C LEU A 155 6.62 -2.29 16.39
N SER A 156 6.33 -3.49 15.89
CA SER A 156 4.97 -3.89 15.52
C SER A 156 4.03 -3.91 16.73
N GLU A 157 4.47 -4.39 17.88
CA GLU A 157 3.68 -4.37 19.12
C GLU A 157 3.36 -2.95 19.56
N ASN A 158 4.33 -2.03 19.51
CA ASN A 158 4.08 -0.61 19.76
C ASN A 158 3.06 -0.02 18.77
N ALA A 159 3.15 -0.39 17.49
CA ALA A 159 2.17 0.02 16.48
C ALA A 159 0.76 -0.49 16.82
N ILE A 160 0.63 -1.75 17.24
CA ILE A 160 -0.63 -2.36 17.67
C ILE A 160 -1.23 -1.60 18.85
N LEU A 161 -0.41 -1.24 19.85
CA LEU A 161 -0.86 -0.44 21.01
C LEU A 161 -1.41 0.92 20.56
N TYR A 162 -0.76 1.61 19.64
CA TYR A 162 -1.24 2.88 19.08
C TYR A 162 -2.62 2.74 18.42
N VAL A 163 -2.81 1.68 17.63
CA VAL A 163 -4.11 1.43 16.97
C VAL A 163 -5.18 1.07 18.00
N LYS A 164 -4.83 0.31 19.05
CA LYS A 164 -5.74 0.00 20.16
C LYS A 164 -6.15 1.29 20.89
N GLU A 165 -5.23 2.21 21.17
CA GLU A 165 -5.54 3.51 21.77
C GLU A 165 -6.42 4.36 20.85
N ALA A 166 -6.11 4.42 19.55
CA ALA A 166 -6.95 5.11 18.58
C ALA A 166 -8.38 4.54 18.53
N SER A 167 -8.54 3.23 18.68
CA SER A 167 -9.86 2.57 18.65
C SER A 167 -10.78 2.96 19.81
N LYS A 168 -10.22 3.42 20.95
CA LYS A 168 -10.97 3.87 22.12
C LYS A 168 -11.55 5.29 21.97
N LEU A 169 -11.12 6.03 20.94
CA LEU A 169 -11.56 7.39 20.71
C LEU A 169 -12.90 7.42 19.95
N ASP A 170 -13.77 8.35 20.33
CA ASP A 170 -15.03 8.61 19.64
C ASP A 170 -14.86 9.41 18.32
N ASP A 171 -13.65 9.95 18.08
CA ASP A 171 -13.34 10.66 16.85
C ASP A 171 -13.53 9.77 15.61
N VAL A 172 -13.86 10.36 14.48
CA VAL A 172 -14.04 9.65 13.21
C VAL A 172 -12.69 9.41 12.54
N ALA A 173 -12.46 8.18 12.08
CA ALA A 173 -11.41 7.87 11.15
C ALA A 173 -12.04 7.47 9.80
N LEU A 174 -11.69 8.22 8.75
CA LEU A 174 -12.24 7.99 7.43
C LEU A 174 -11.59 6.79 6.76
N VAL A 175 -12.38 6.05 6.01
CA VAL A 175 -11.94 4.94 5.17
C VAL A 175 -12.11 5.31 3.70
N SER A 176 -11.24 4.80 2.86
CA SER A 176 -11.19 5.11 1.44
C SER A 176 -10.58 3.95 0.64
N ILE A 177 -10.53 4.11 -0.66
CA ILE A 177 -9.71 3.23 -1.50
C ILE A 177 -8.24 3.54 -1.25
N CYS A 178 -7.51 2.51 -0.91
CA CYS A 178 -6.08 2.49 -0.67
C CYS A 178 -5.43 1.42 -1.56
N HIS A 179 -4.12 1.26 -1.47
CA HIS A 179 -3.35 0.32 -2.28
C HIS A 179 -2.84 -0.85 -1.44
N LYS A 180 -2.80 -2.05 -2.02
CA LYS A 180 -2.19 -3.22 -1.39
C LYS A 180 -0.72 -2.97 -1.05
N ARG A 181 -0.02 -2.31 -1.96
CA ARG A 181 1.35 -1.78 -1.81
C ARG A 181 1.45 -0.46 -2.53
N ILE A 182 2.22 0.45 -1.98
CA ILE A 182 2.58 1.72 -2.59
C ILE A 182 4.05 1.99 -2.33
N ASP A 183 4.80 2.30 -3.37
CA ASP A 183 6.21 2.66 -3.29
C ASP A 183 6.41 4.06 -3.92
N SER A 184 7.22 4.88 -3.28
CA SER A 184 7.55 6.22 -3.77
C SER A 184 8.32 6.22 -5.10
N LYS A 185 8.80 5.05 -5.55
CA LYS A 185 9.43 4.83 -6.85
C LYS A 185 8.45 4.35 -7.92
N ASP A 186 7.25 3.95 -7.54
CA ASP A 186 6.22 3.54 -8.48
C ASP A 186 5.84 4.68 -9.43
N ASN A 187 5.20 4.35 -10.52
CA ASN A 187 4.64 5.31 -11.45
C ASN A 187 3.12 5.51 -11.22
N LEU A 188 2.58 6.54 -11.80
CA LEU A 188 1.15 6.85 -11.68
C LEU A 188 0.27 5.76 -12.29
N PHE A 189 0.76 4.98 -13.25
CA PHE A 189 0.04 3.84 -13.79
C PHE A 189 -0.35 2.84 -12.68
N GLU A 190 0.57 2.51 -11.77
CA GLU A 190 0.27 1.59 -10.66
C GLU A 190 -0.67 2.22 -9.61
N LEU A 191 -0.56 3.52 -9.35
CA LEU A 191 -1.47 4.24 -8.44
C LEU A 191 -2.91 4.24 -8.93
N TYR A 192 -3.13 4.37 -10.22
CA TYR A 192 -4.46 4.42 -10.82
C TYR A 192 -4.99 3.07 -11.31
N ASN A 193 -4.24 1.99 -11.03
CA ASN A 193 -4.60 0.63 -11.40
C ASN A 193 -5.58 0.01 -10.37
N PRO A 194 -6.87 -0.21 -10.73
CA PRO A 194 -7.88 -0.74 -9.82
C PRO A 194 -7.53 -2.14 -9.29
N LEU A 195 -6.67 -2.91 -9.98
CA LEU A 195 -6.25 -4.22 -9.51
C LEU A 195 -5.35 -4.17 -8.26
N ARG A 196 -4.85 -2.99 -7.90
CA ARG A 196 -4.06 -2.75 -6.69
C ARG A 196 -4.90 -2.33 -5.49
N TYR A 197 -6.20 -2.03 -5.66
CA TYR A 197 -7.03 -1.42 -4.64
C TYR A 197 -7.40 -2.38 -3.51
N ILE A 198 -7.48 -1.79 -2.32
CA ILE A 198 -8.04 -2.34 -1.09
C ILE A 198 -8.89 -1.25 -0.43
N TYR A 199 -9.61 -1.58 0.64
CA TYR A 199 -10.40 -0.65 1.41
C TYR A 199 -9.84 -0.53 2.83
N ASP A 200 -9.35 0.65 3.21
CA ASP A 200 -8.61 0.86 4.45
C ASP A 200 -8.76 2.29 4.97
N TYR A 201 -8.22 2.58 6.15
CA TYR A 201 -8.11 3.95 6.63
C TYR A 201 -7.33 4.81 5.62
N ARG A 202 -7.86 6.00 5.29
CA ARG A 202 -7.25 6.88 4.27
C ARG A 202 -5.79 7.28 4.58
N VAL A 203 -5.41 7.30 5.85
CA VAL A 203 -4.04 7.60 6.28
C VAL A 203 -3.03 6.50 5.93
N ARG A 204 -3.49 5.30 5.53
CA ARG A 204 -2.64 4.16 5.23
C ARG A 204 -1.64 4.44 4.11
N ASP A 205 -2.14 4.85 2.96
CA ASP A 205 -1.29 5.03 1.77
C ASP A 205 -0.28 6.15 1.97
N ILE A 206 -0.68 7.22 2.65
CA ILE A 206 0.22 8.33 2.99
C ILE A 206 1.35 7.84 3.90
N SER A 207 1.03 7.04 4.93
CA SER A 207 2.04 6.48 5.83
C SER A 207 3.01 5.54 5.09
N GLU A 208 2.49 4.66 4.21
CA GLU A 208 3.33 3.77 3.41
C GLU A 208 4.18 4.52 2.38
N TYR A 209 3.62 5.55 1.72
CA TYR A 209 4.36 6.41 0.82
C TYR A 209 5.52 7.13 1.53
N ILE A 210 5.26 7.68 2.73
CA ILE A 210 6.28 8.36 3.56
C ILE A 210 7.38 7.37 3.98
N LYS A 211 7.01 6.15 4.43
CA LYS A 211 8.00 5.10 4.74
C LYS A 211 8.86 4.78 3.53
N SER A 212 8.25 4.51 2.40
CA SER A 212 8.99 4.24 1.17
C SER A 212 9.87 5.42 0.76
N ALA A 213 9.38 6.66 0.86
CA ALA A 213 10.14 7.85 0.56
C ALA A 213 11.36 8.00 1.48
N PHE A 214 11.20 7.70 2.79
CA PHE A 214 12.31 7.70 3.75
C PHE A 214 13.39 6.70 3.36
N PHE A 215 13.05 5.44 3.12
CA PHE A 215 14.01 4.41 2.75
C PHE A 215 14.64 4.64 1.37
N ASN A 216 14.05 5.52 0.55
CA ASN A 216 14.57 5.99 -0.73
C ASN A 216 15.27 7.37 -0.63
N ASP A 217 15.68 7.76 0.58
CA ASP A 217 16.50 8.95 0.88
C ASP A 217 15.86 10.29 0.44
N LYS A 218 14.52 10.38 0.44
CA LYS A 218 13.77 11.61 0.16
C LYS A 218 13.56 12.43 1.44
N ASP A 219 13.37 13.74 1.29
CA ASP A 219 12.92 14.60 2.41
C ASP A 219 11.46 14.30 2.77
N VAL A 220 11.28 13.50 3.83
CA VAL A 220 9.96 13.11 4.32
C VAL A 220 9.34 14.11 5.30
N TYR A 221 10.15 15.00 5.89
CA TYR A 221 9.64 16.00 6.84
C TYR A 221 8.74 17.02 6.15
N GLY A 222 9.16 17.49 4.98
CA GLY A 222 8.36 18.37 4.13
C GLY A 222 7.05 17.70 3.73
N ILE A 223 7.10 16.45 3.34
CA ILE A 223 5.92 15.65 2.92
C ILE A 223 4.90 15.54 4.07
N VAL A 224 5.33 15.22 5.30
CA VAL A 224 4.42 15.13 6.45
C VAL A 224 3.78 16.48 6.76
N LYS A 225 4.55 17.55 6.80
CA LYS A 225 4.01 18.90 7.04
C LYS A 225 3.00 19.30 5.98
N GLU A 226 3.32 19.10 4.70
CA GLU A 226 2.43 19.39 3.58
C GLU A 226 1.12 18.61 3.72
N TYR A 227 1.19 17.33 4.07
CA TYR A 227 0.00 16.49 4.25
C TYR A 227 -0.94 17.05 5.34
N PHE A 228 -0.40 17.35 6.54
CA PHE A 228 -1.21 17.84 7.66
C PHE A 228 -1.68 19.30 7.48
N LEU A 229 -0.99 20.12 6.68
CA LEU A 229 -1.43 21.46 6.34
C LEU A 229 -2.59 21.48 5.33
N ASN A 230 -2.56 20.58 4.38
CA ASN A 230 -3.51 20.57 3.27
C ASN A 230 -4.72 19.66 3.50
N ASN A 231 -4.73 18.87 4.57
CA ASN A 231 -5.82 17.93 4.86
C ASN A 231 -6.30 18.09 6.31
N TYR A 232 -7.61 18.09 6.49
CA TYR A 232 -8.17 17.94 7.83
C TYR A 232 -8.02 16.49 8.27
N ILE A 233 -7.17 16.25 9.27
CA ILE A 233 -6.90 14.93 9.86
C ILE A 233 -7.38 14.96 11.30
N SER A 234 -8.29 14.05 11.68
CA SER A 234 -8.77 13.93 13.04
C SER A 234 -7.66 13.46 13.98
N TYR A 235 -7.81 13.68 15.28
CA TYR A 235 -6.84 13.18 16.27
C TYR A 235 -6.71 11.65 16.21
N LYS A 236 -7.83 10.93 16.03
CA LYS A 236 -7.83 9.47 15.82
C LYS A 236 -7.03 9.07 14.58
N GLU A 237 -7.23 9.76 13.47
CA GLU A 237 -6.46 9.52 12.23
C GLU A 237 -4.97 9.83 12.42
N ALA A 238 -4.61 10.83 13.23
CA ALA A 238 -3.21 11.12 13.54
C ALA A 238 -2.54 9.97 14.33
N LEU A 239 -3.26 9.37 15.29
CA LEU A 239 -2.77 8.18 15.99
C LEU A 239 -2.64 6.97 15.06
N LEU A 240 -3.62 6.74 14.17
CA LEU A 240 -3.56 5.69 13.16
C LEU A 240 -2.39 5.92 12.18
N PHE A 241 -2.20 7.16 11.73
CA PHE A 241 -1.07 7.54 10.88
C PHE A 241 0.28 7.21 11.56
N TYR A 242 0.46 7.63 12.81
CA TYR A 242 1.70 7.36 13.54
C TYR A 242 1.87 5.86 13.82
N GLY A 243 0.82 5.16 14.24
CA GLY A 243 0.84 3.70 14.41
C GLY A 243 1.22 2.98 13.10
N ARG A 244 0.77 3.48 11.95
CA ARG A 244 1.14 2.91 10.65
C ARG A 244 2.60 3.20 10.27
N LEU A 245 3.16 4.35 10.65
CA LEU A 245 4.59 4.63 10.50
C LEU A 245 5.44 3.68 11.37
N LEU A 246 5.01 3.42 12.61
CA LEU A 246 5.68 2.47 13.51
C LEU A 246 5.67 1.04 12.99
N TYR A 247 4.57 0.61 12.34
CA TYR A 247 4.44 -0.77 11.85
C TYR A 247 5.47 -1.07 10.76
N PRO A 248 6.40 -2.01 10.97
CA PRO A 248 7.54 -2.22 10.09
C PRO A 248 7.19 -3.08 8.86
N SER A 249 6.23 -2.64 8.04
CA SER A 249 5.81 -3.34 6.81
C SER A 249 6.99 -3.64 5.88
N TYR A 250 7.96 -2.73 5.81
CA TYR A 250 9.20 -2.89 5.03
C TYR A 250 10.06 -4.07 5.48
N PHE A 251 10.12 -4.35 6.80
CA PHE A 251 10.82 -5.52 7.32
C PHE A 251 10.07 -6.81 6.97
N PHE A 252 8.76 -6.86 7.22
CA PHE A 252 7.96 -8.04 6.90
C PHE A 252 7.99 -8.39 5.42
N ASP A 253 7.95 -7.37 4.54
CA ASP A 253 8.04 -7.58 3.09
C ASP A 253 9.42 -8.09 2.68
N LEU A 254 10.51 -7.57 3.27
CA LEU A 254 11.87 -8.06 3.03
C LEU A 254 12.05 -9.49 3.56
N TYR A 255 11.56 -9.77 4.78
CA TYR A 255 11.56 -11.10 5.38
C TYR A 255 10.88 -12.13 4.47
N ASP A 256 9.64 -11.84 4.07
CA ASP A 256 8.87 -12.70 3.17
C ASP A 256 9.63 -12.94 1.85
N ASN A 257 10.30 -11.90 1.33
CA ASN A 257 11.04 -11.98 0.07
C ASN A 257 12.30 -12.86 0.20
N ILE A 258 13.06 -12.69 1.29
CA ILE A 258 14.26 -13.51 1.56
C ILE A 258 13.85 -14.98 1.72
N VAL A 259 12.83 -15.26 2.52
CA VAL A 259 12.45 -16.65 2.85
C VAL A 259 11.80 -17.36 1.66
N LYS A 260 10.87 -16.70 0.94
CA LYS A 260 10.16 -17.30 -0.20
C LYS A 260 11.02 -17.50 -1.43
N ASN A 261 11.94 -16.56 -1.70
CA ASN A 261 12.78 -16.60 -2.89
C ASN A 261 14.20 -17.09 -2.61
N GLU A 262 14.46 -17.57 -1.39
CA GLU A 262 15.76 -18.06 -0.95
C GLU A 262 16.92 -17.06 -1.21
N LEU A 263 16.64 -15.77 -1.00
CA LEU A 263 17.62 -14.70 -1.22
C LEU A 263 18.65 -14.64 -0.09
N ASN A 264 19.74 -13.90 -0.33
CA ASN A 264 20.76 -13.66 0.68
C ASN A 264 20.20 -12.82 1.83
N GLU A 265 20.32 -13.31 3.07
CA GLU A 265 19.84 -12.62 4.27
C GLU A 265 20.55 -11.29 4.54
N ASN A 266 21.76 -11.06 4.01
CA ASN A 266 22.49 -9.80 4.17
C ASN A 266 21.76 -8.60 3.55
N LEU A 267 20.69 -8.83 2.78
CA LEU A 267 19.80 -7.75 2.35
C LEU A 267 19.19 -6.98 3.54
N ILE A 268 19.12 -7.60 4.72
CA ILE A 268 18.64 -6.96 5.95
C ILE A 268 19.58 -5.82 6.41
N ASP A 269 20.88 -5.89 6.11
CA ASP A 269 21.87 -4.90 6.59
C ASP A 269 21.57 -3.50 6.04
N GLY A 270 21.08 -3.42 4.80
CA GLY A 270 20.63 -2.16 4.21
C GLY A 270 19.45 -1.51 4.95
N LEU A 271 18.59 -2.33 5.55
CA LEU A 271 17.47 -1.86 6.35
C LEU A 271 17.94 -1.44 7.76
N VAL A 272 18.77 -2.28 8.38
CA VAL A 272 19.30 -2.07 9.74
C VAL A 272 20.14 -0.79 9.79
N SER A 273 20.95 -0.52 8.77
CA SER A 273 21.78 0.70 8.70
C SER A 273 20.99 2.00 8.74
N LYS A 274 19.69 1.96 8.40
CA LYS A 274 18.78 3.12 8.43
C LYS A 274 17.89 3.17 9.69
N SER A 275 17.97 2.16 10.57
CA SER A 275 17.05 2.06 11.73
C SER A 275 17.14 3.24 12.68
N GLU A 276 18.35 3.66 13.05
CA GLU A 276 18.56 4.81 13.94
C GLU A 276 18.01 6.12 13.33
N ALA A 277 18.28 6.36 12.06
CA ALA A 277 17.73 7.51 11.36
C ALA A 277 16.19 7.47 11.29
N TYR A 278 15.61 6.28 11.13
CA TYR A 278 14.16 6.12 11.13
C TYR A 278 13.54 6.32 12.52
N GLU A 279 14.20 5.84 13.59
CA GLU A 279 13.80 6.13 14.98
C GLU A 279 13.80 7.63 15.27
N ASN A 280 14.84 8.35 14.84
CA ASN A 280 14.91 9.82 14.96
C ASN A 280 13.78 10.50 14.17
N PHE A 281 13.46 10.01 12.97
CA PHE A 281 12.31 10.48 12.20
C PHE A 281 11.00 10.27 12.98
N LEU A 282 10.74 9.05 13.49
CA LEU A 282 9.55 8.74 14.29
C LEU A 282 9.42 9.64 15.53
N THR A 283 10.52 9.87 16.25
CA THR A 283 10.56 10.78 17.40
C THR A 283 10.14 12.20 17.01
N ASN A 284 10.66 12.70 15.93
CA ASN A 284 10.35 14.03 15.43
C ASN A 284 8.88 14.14 14.98
N ILE A 285 8.31 13.10 14.35
CA ILE A 285 6.88 13.08 14.00
C ILE A 285 6.02 13.06 15.27
N HIS A 286 6.38 12.28 16.29
CA HIS A 286 5.69 12.29 17.57
C HIS A 286 5.62 13.70 18.19
N LEU A 287 6.77 14.41 18.23
CA LEU A 287 6.83 15.79 18.75
C LEU A 287 6.00 16.76 17.90
N TYR A 288 6.03 16.61 16.59
CA TYR A 288 5.23 17.42 15.67
C TYR A 288 3.73 17.24 15.93
N LEU A 289 3.25 15.99 15.99
CA LEU A 289 1.84 15.67 16.23
C LEU A 289 1.39 16.13 17.62
N SER A 290 2.23 15.97 18.66
CA SER A 290 1.94 16.43 20.02
C SER A 290 1.71 17.95 20.07
N LYS A 291 2.50 18.73 19.33
CA LYS A 291 2.30 20.18 19.20
C LYS A 291 1.06 20.52 18.38
N LEU A 292 0.83 19.82 17.27
CA LEU A 292 -0.26 20.11 16.34
C LEU A 292 -1.63 19.93 16.98
N TYR A 293 -1.82 18.84 17.74
CA TYR A 293 -3.13 18.52 18.35
C TYR A 293 -3.31 19.10 19.76
N ASN A 294 -2.25 19.56 20.41
CA ASN A 294 -2.26 19.99 21.82
C ASN A 294 -2.95 18.97 22.72
N ARG A 295 -2.79 17.68 22.45
CA ARG A 295 -3.31 16.52 23.16
C ARG A 295 -2.18 15.55 23.46
N TYR A 296 -2.36 14.70 24.48
CA TYR A 296 -1.41 13.66 24.81
C TYR A 296 -1.36 12.62 23.68
N ILE A 297 -0.20 12.52 23.01
CA ILE A 297 0.11 11.43 22.09
C ILE A 297 0.94 10.42 22.89
N PRO A 298 0.52 9.14 22.97
CA PRO A 298 1.26 8.13 23.72
C PRO A 298 2.74 8.11 23.36
N SER A 299 3.61 8.17 24.36
CA SER A 299 5.05 8.10 24.14
C SER A 299 5.54 6.64 24.09
N ILE A 300 6.56 6.41 23.29
CA ILE A 300 7.32 5.17 23.33
C ILE A 300 8.64 5.51 24.03
N ASP A 301 8.74 5.13 25.30
CA ASP A 301 9.81 5.59 26.19
C ASP A 301 11.22 5.36 25.66
N TRP A 302 11.50 4.21 25.08
CA TRP A 302 12.82 3.90 24.53
C TRP A 302 13.15 4.73 23.27
N LEU A 303 12.14 5.12 22.51
CA LEU A 303 12.30 5.94 21.31
C LEU A 303 12.58 7.40 21.67
N ILE A 304 11.88 7.93 22.69
CA ILE A 304 11.99 9.34 23.10
C ILE A 304 13.23 9.59 23.96
N LYS A 305 13.62 8.67 24.84
CA LYS A 305 14.79 8.83 25.70
C LYS A 305 16.10 8.98 24.93
N ARG A 306 16.21 8.43 23.73
CA ARG A 306 17.40 8.61 22.86
C ARG A 306 17.57 10.05 22.32
N SER A 307 16.49 10.83 22.24
CA SER A 307 16.56 12.20 21.72
C SER A 307 17.09 13.23 22.74
N TYR A 308 17.35 12.84 23.98
CA TYR A 308 17.88 13.70 25.05
C TYR A 308 19.36 13.40 25.41
N ILE A 309 20.03 12.51 24.68
CA ILE A 309 21.45 12.20 24.79
C ILE A 309 22.19 12.72 23.56
#